data_9152275d7beefe0e00fc25b5b2f71878
#
_entry.id   9152275d7beefe0e00fc25b5b2f71878
#
_cell.length_a   1.000
_cell.length_b   1.000
_cell.length_c   1.000
_cell.angle_alpha   90.00
_cell.angle_beta   90.00
_cell.angle_gamma   90.00
#
_symmetry.space_group_name_H-M   'P 1'
#
loop_
_entity.id
_entity.type
_entity.pdbx_description
1 polymer ?
#
loop_
_entity_poly.entity_id
_entity_poly.type
_entity_poly.pdbx_seq_one_letter_code
_entity_poly.pdbx_strand_id
1 'polypeptide(L)'
;MVSGLWRSLRSQPPTQSAHRALHGESAREVPLSHYGWMLDRYKMNLLEQKLASFTEPQKAQAAGIYPYFRKIESDQDTEVVIDGRKVLMFGSNSYLGLTNHPEIKAAAIAATEKYGTGCAGSRFLNGTLDTHLELEKQLAAFVGKEDAIIFSTGFQVNLGVISCLLGREDYIIWDALDHASIIEGIRLSPAKSLRYKHNDMEALERRLKQCEPDRIKLVVVDGVFSMEGDLCNLPEIVRLAKKYNASVMVDEAHGFGVLGDHGRGTCNHFGLTDQVDLLMGTFSKSFASLGGFIAGSKVLINYLRHHARSYIFSASCTPASTAAASKALEIMLREPERVESLREKKAYCLDRFRKLGFEIGNTSTPIIPLFIRDNEKTFRVTALLFEEGVFVNPVVAPAVAPGDTLIRFSLMATHTYEQLDRAIEALVKVFKALDIPLHPQA
;
A
#
# COMPACT_ATOMS: atom_id res chain seq x y z
N MET A 1 13.66 8.12 8.48
CA MET A 1 13.12 6.75 8.60
C MET A 1 13.84 5.71 7.75
N VAL A 2 14.43 6.06 6.62
CA VAL A 2 15.16 5.12 5.74
C VAL A 2 16.44 4.55 6.34
N SER A 3 17.04 5.21 7.36
CA SER A 3 18.29 4.75 7.99
C SER A 3 18.20 3.48 8.84
N GLY A 4 17.00 3.04 9.19
CA GLY A 4 16.78 1.80 9.96
C GLY A 4 16.79 0.53 9.12
N LEU A 5 16.39 0.63 7.86
CA LEU A 5 16.22 -0.50 6.95
C LEU A 5 17.51 -1.34 6.78
N TRP A 6 18.67 -0.71 6.89
CA TRP A 6 19.94 -1.28 6.51
C TRP A 6 20.89 -1.58 7.68
N ARG A 7 20.50 -1.24 8.92
CA ARG A 7 21.39 -1.45 10.09
C ARG A 7 21.57 -2.93 10.47
N SER A 8 20.63 -3.79 10.14
CA SER A 8 20.62 -5.20 10.51
C SER A 8 21.62 -6.08 9.73
N LEU A 9 22.13 -5.59 8.61
CA LEU A 9 23.10 -6.32 7.78
C LEU A 9 24.55 -6.29 8.32
N ARG A 10 24.78 -5.76 9.53
CA ARG A 10 26.13 -5.55 10.08
C ARG A 10 26.75 -6.78 10.80
N SER A 11 26.02 -7.85 11.03
CA SER A 11 26.50 -8.97 11.83
C SER A 11 26.74 -10.23 10.99
N GLN A 12 27.99 -10.54 10.79
CA GLN A 12 28.71 -11.73 10.36
C GLN A 12 29.24 -11.74 8.91
N PRO A 13 30.54 -12.10 8.74
CA PRO A 13 31.10 -12.37 7.43
C PRO A 13 30.55 -13.70 6.87
N PRO A 14 30.37 -13.82 5.55
CA PRO A 14 29.84 -15.03 4.95
C PRO A 14 30.79 -16.21 5.19
N THR A 15 30.25 -17.34 5.65
CA THR A 15 31.00 -18.58 5.75
C THR A 15 31.27 -19.15 4.35
N GLN A 16 32.49 -19.65 4.12
CA GLN A 16 32.96 -20.15 2.82
C GLN A 16 32.13 -21.31 2.21
N SER A 17 31.22 -21.91 2.95
CA SER A 17 30.34 -22.99 2.48
C SER A 17 29.16 -22.56 1.63
N ALA A 18 28.71 -21.28 1.75
CA ALA A 18 27.58 -20.77 0.99
C ALA A 18 27.92 -20.42 -0.48
N HIS A 19 29.19 -20.23 -0.79
CA HIS A 19 29.66 -19.91 -2.14
C HIS A 19 29.58 -21.04 -3.18
N ARG A 20 29.50 -22.29 -2.74
CA ARG A 20 29.54 -23.45 -3.67
C ARG A 20 28.21 -23.88 -4.25
N ALA A 21 27.09 -23.41 -3.70
CA ALA A 21 25.77 -23.84 -4.12
C ALA A 21 25.11 -22.93 -5.19
N LEU A 22 25.68 -21.76 -5.47
CA LEU A 22 25.02 -20.74 -6.31
C LEU A 22 25.69 -20.47 -7.67
N HIS A 23 26.92 -20.95 -7.95
CA HIS A 23 27.57 -20.67 -9.22
C HIS A 23 28.47 -21.84 -9.68
N GLY A 24 28.03 -22.50 -10.74
CA GLY A 24 28.88 -23.32 -11.62
C GLY A 24 29.56 -22.47 -12.71
N GLU A 25 29.78 -21.17 -12.53
CA GLU A 25 30.61 -20.33 -13.42
C GLU A 25 31.17 -19.13 -12.67
N SER A 26 32.45 -18.82 -12.97
CA SER A 26 33.29 -17.82 -12.31
C SER A 26 32.61 -16.48 -12.03
N ALA A 27 32.51 -16.12 -10.77
CA ALA A 27 32.18 -14.76 -10.36
C ALA A 27 33.23 -13.81 -10.96
N ARG A 28 32.86 -13.00 -11.95
CA ARG A 28 33.68 -11.87 -12.37
C ARG A 28 33.67 -10.88 -11.22
N GLU A 29 34.81 -10.67 -10.58
CA GLU A 29 35.01 -9.55 -9.66
C GLU A 29 34.65 -8.28 -10.41
N VAL A 30 33.58 -7.60 -9.97
CA VAL A 30 33.25 -6.25 -10.46
C VAL A 30 34.35 -5.32 -9.93
N PRO A 31 35.16 -4.71 -10.78
CA PRO A 31 36.25 -3.88 -10.33
C PRO A 31 35.72 -2.72 -9.49
N LEU A 32 36.36 -2.43 -8.37
CA LEU A 32 36.11 -1.25 -7.51
C LEU A 32 36.13 0.09 -8.27
N SER A 33 36.65 0.10 -9.50
CA SER A 33 36.64 1.25 -10.41
C SER A 33 35.27 1.79 -10.81
N HIS A 34 34.19 0.97 -10.67
CA HIS A 34 32.81 1.46 -10.86
C HIS A 34 32.29 2.38 -9.72
N TYR A 35 33.03 2.48 -8.62
CA TYR A 35 32.75 3.34 -7.49
C TYR A 35 33.69 4.55 -7.42
N GLY A 36 34.11 5.09 -8.55
CA GLY A 36 34.99 6.27 -8.64
C GLY A 36 34.53 7.48 -7.83
N TRP A 37 33.22 7.61 -7.57
CA TRP A 37 32.66 8.62 -6.68
C TRP A 37 32.98 8.42 -5.20
N MET A 38 33.43 7.22 -4.76
CA MET A 38 33.89 6.97 -3.38
C MET A 38 35.29 7.50 -3.10
N LEU A 39 36.09 7.78 -4.12
CA LEU A 39 37.50 8.17 -3.95
C LEU A 39 37.72 9.69 -3.84
N ASP A 40 36.70 10.52 -4.11
CA ASP A 40 36.82 11.97 -4.11
C ASP A 40 36.23 12.63 -2.84
N ARG A 41 36.45 12.05 -1.65
CA ARG A 41 36.01 12.63 -0.37
C ARG A 41 36.43 14.10 -0.15
N TYR A 42 37.50 14.54 -0.77
CA TYR A 42 38.01 15.91 -0.66
C TYR A 42 37.22 16.93 -1.48
N LYS A 43 36.34 16.49 -2.41
CA LYS A 43 35.50 17.38 -3.24
C LYS A 43 34.04 17.39 -2.84
N MET A 44 33.61 16.48 -1.92
CA MET A 44 32.24 16.39 -1.47
C MET A 44 31.90 17.48 -0.46
N ASN A 45 30.74 18.11 -0.60
CA ASN A 45 30.21 19.00 0.41
C ASN A 45 29.78 18.22 1.68
N LEU A 46 29.51 18.92 2.79
CA LEU A 46 29.16 18.29 4.08
C LEU A 46 27.93 17.38 4.00
N LEU A 47 26.93 17.72 3.16
CA LEU A 47 25.74 16.89 2.95
C LEU A 47 26.11 15.58 2.26
N GLU A 48 26.88 15.65 1.19
CA GLU A 48 27.36 14.48 0.46
C GLU A 48 28.22 13.58 1.35
N GLN A 49 29.15 14.17 2.12
CA GLN A 49 29.97 13.42 3.09
C GLN A 49 29.13 12.65 4.11
N LYS A 50 28.07 13.28 4.64
CA LYS A 50 27.12 12.65 5.56
C LYS A 50 26.39 11.47 4.90
N LEU A 51 25.97 11.63 3.66
CA LEU A 51 25.17 10.65 2.93
C LEU A 51 26.03 9.51 2.33
N ALA A 52 27.31 9.75 2.06
CA ALA A 52 28.24 8.74 1.53
C ALA A 52 28.49 7.54 2.46
N SER A 53 28.13 7.66 3.74
CA SER A 53 28.17 6.52 4.69
C SER A 53 27.03 5.52 4.49
N PHE A 54 26.01 5.85 3.70
CA PHE A 54 24.87 4.97 3.39
C PHE A 54 25.25 4.02 2.25
N THR A 55 25.83 2.88 2.58
CA THR A 55 26.38 1.89 1.63
C THR A 55 25.64 0.54 1.61
N GLU A 56 24.60 0.40 2.40
CA GLU A 56 23.83 -0.85 2.53
C GLU A 56 23.18 -1.31 1.23
N PRO A 57 22.57 -0.43 0.39
CA PRO A 57 22.04 -0.85 -0.91
C PRO A 57 23.09 -1.45 -1.83
N GLN A 58 24.29 -0.85 -1.87
CA GLN A 58 25.42 -1.33 -2.69
C GLN A 58 25.91 -2.71 -2.21
N LYS A 59 25.94 -2.94 -0.90
CA LYS A 59 26.30 -4.26 -0.34
C LYS A 59 25.26 -5.31 -0.72
N ALA A 60 23.96 -4.97 -0.64
CA ALA A 60 22.89 -5.88 -1.07
C ALA A 60 22.95 -6.18 -2.58
N GLN A 61 23.28 -5.17 -3.40
CA GLN A 61 23.50 -5.34 -4.84
C GLN A 61 24.69 -6.27 -5.12
N ALA A 62 25.81 -6.03 -4.46
CA ALA A 62 27.01 -6.89 -4.61
C ALA A 62 26.75 -8.34 -4.15
N ALA A 63 25.88 -8.54 -3.17
CA ALA A 63 25.46 -9.87 -2.70
C ALA A 63 24.36 -10.51 -3.58
N GLY A 64 23.87 -9.83 -4.62
CA GLY A 64 22.79 -10.35 -5.49
C GLY A 64 21.42 -10.46 -4.85
N ILE A 65 21.20 -9.81 -3.70
CA ILE A 65 19.94 -9.89 -2.92
C ILE A 65 19.16 -8.57 -2.89
N TYR A 66 19.51 -7.58 -3.73
CA TYR A 66 18.82 -6.29 -3.80
C TYR A 66 17.52 -6.40 -4.62
N PRO A 67 16.32 -6.29 -4.01
CA PRO A 67 15.05 -6.59 -4.68
C PRO A 67 14.34 -5.37 -5.27
N TYR A 68 14.84 -4.15 -5.01
CA TYR A 68 14.12 -2.91 -5.28
C TYR A 68 14.42 -2.33 -6.66
N PHE A 69 13.53 -1.46 -7.15
CA PHE A 69 13.65 -0.71 -8.41
C PHE A 69 13.84 -1.58 -9.66
N ARG A 70 13.30 -2.81 -9.66
CA ARG A 70 13.29 -3.66 -10.84
C ARG A 70 12.38 -3.08 -11.90
N LYS A 71 12.85 -2.99 -13.15
CA LYS A 71 12.07 -2.44 -14.25
C LYS A 71 11.16 -3.51 -14.85
N ILE A 72 9.88 -3.17 -15.02
CA ILE A 72 8.91 -3.98 -15.75
C ILE A 72 8.92 -3.52 -17.21
N GLU A 73 9.02 -4.46 -18.14
CA GLU A 73 9.19 -4.23 -19.59
C GLU A 73 7.98 -4.70 -20.42
N SER A 74 6.89 -5.07 -19.77
CA SER A 74 5.66 -5.55 -20.37
C SER A 74 4.43 -4.82 -19.84
N ASP A 75 3.26 -5.20 -20.32
CA ASP A 75 1.97 -4.84 -19.70
C ASP A 75 1.92 -5.26 -18.23
N GLN A 76 1.13 -4.52 -17.44
CA GLN A 76 0.91 -4.81 -16.01
C GLN A 76 -0.21 -5.85 -15.87
N ASP A 77 0.15 -7.11 -15.62
CA ASP A 77 -0.80 -8.23 -15.49
C ASP A 77 -0.28 -9.25 -14.45
N THR A 78 -0.94 -10.42 -14.39
CA THR A 78 -0.54 -11.56 -13.53
C THR A 78 0.82 -12.15 -13.91
N GLU A 79 1.24 -11.95 -15.13
CA GLU A 79 2.59 -12.26 -15.63
C GLU A 79 3.18 -11.01 -16.25
N VAL A 80 4.43 -10.71 -15.92
CA VAL A 80 5.17 -9.55 -16.43
C VAL A 80 6.57 -9.95 -16.87
N VAL A 81 7.20 -9.11 -17.68
CA VAL A 81 8.62 -9.25 -18.03
C VAL A 81 9.42 -8.27 -17.16
N ILE A 82 10.36 -8.80 -16.38
CA ILE A 82 11.30 -8.04 -15.53
C ILE A 82 12.72 -8.47 -15.88
N ASP A 83 13.58 -7.53 -16.25
CA ASP A 83 14.97 -7.79 -16.65
C ASP A 83 15.07 -8.92 -17.70
N GLY A 84 14.16 -8.91 -18.70
CA GLY A 84 14.07 -9.89 -19.77
C GLY A 84 13.49 -11.26 -19.37
N ARG A 85 13.07 -11.47 -18.13
CA ARG A 85 12.49 -12.73 -17.63
C ARG A 85 10.98 -12.59 -17.45
N LYS A 86 10.21 -13.59 -17.89
CA LYS A 86 8.76 -13.69 -17.62
C LYS A 86 8.57 -14.25 -16.22
N VAL A 87 7.86 -13.51 -15.37
CA VAL A 87 7.61 -13.85 -13.96
C VAL A 87 6.15 -13.67 -13.58
N LEU A 88 5.67 -14.50 -12.66
CA LEU A 88 4.35 -14.34 -12.02
C LEU A 88 4.39 -13.16 -11.04
N MET A 89 3.41 -12.27 -11.10
CA MET A 89 3.36 -11.03 -10.33
C MET A 89 2.50 -11.17 -9.07
N PHE A 90 3.12 -11.42 -7.94
CA PHE A 90 2.47 -11.42 -6.61
C PHE A 90 2.87 -10.23 -5.74
N GLY A 91 3.52 -9.23 -6.31
CA GLY A 91 3.90 -7.98 -5.64
C GLY A 91 2.99 -6.79 -5.96
N SER A 92 1.98 -6.95 -6.82
CA SER A 92 1.10 -5.87 -7.27
C SER A 92 -0.07 -5.63 -6.32
N ASN A 93 -0.56 -4.39 -6.27
CA ASN A 93 -1.82 -4.00 -5.62
C ASN A 93 -3.00 -3.93 -6.60
N SER A 94 -2.88 -4.45 -7.82
CA SER A 94 -3.94 -4.48 -8.83
C SER A 94 -4.99 -5.56 -8.51
N TYR A 95 -5.66 -5.45 -7.35
CA TYR A 95 -6.51 -6.51 -6.79
C TYR A 95 -7.56 -7.04 -7.78
N LEU A 96 -8.17 -6.17 -8.57
CA LEU A 96 -9.19 -6.57 -9.57
C LEU A 96 -8.61 -6.90 -10.95
N GLY A 97 -7.28 -6.78 -11.15
CA GLY A 97 -6.63 -7.04 -12.43
C GLY A 97 -7.04 -6.06 -13.53
N LEU A 98 -7.35 -4.81 -13.17
CA LEU A 98 -7.89 -3.81 -14.11
C LEU A 98 -6.83 -2.95 -14.80
N THR A 99 -5.58 -2.99 -14.35
CA THR A 99 -4.52 -2.08 -14.83
C THR A 99 -4.28 -2.19 -16.34
N ASN A 100 -4.47 -3.37 -16.91
CA ASN A 100 -4.30 -3.63 -18.36
C ASN A 100 -5.64 -3.73 -19.12
N HIS A 101 -6.77 -3.37 -18.50
CA HIS A 101 -8.09 -3.54 -19.09
C HIS A 101 -8.29 -2.67 -20.34
N PRO A 102 -8.76 -3.23 -21.48
CA PRO A 102 -8.85 -2.52 -22.76
C PRO A 102 -9.78 -1.30 -22.72
N GLU A 103 -10.92 -1.38 -22.02
CA GLU A 103 -11.84 -0.25 -21.89
C GLU A 103 -11.24 0.89 -21.07
N ILE A 104 -10.41 0.60 -20.06
CA ILE A 104 -9.73 1.63 -19.26
C ILE A 104 -8.67 2.33 -20.11
N LYS A 105 -7.88 1.57 -20.87
CA LYS A 105 -6.91 2.14 -21.82
C LYS A 105 -7.61 3.05 -22.84
N ALA A 106 -8.72 2.58 -23.45
CA ALA A 106 -9.48 3.36 -24.40
C ALA A 106 -10.06 4.67 -23.81
N ALA A 107 -10.59 4.60 -22.59
CA ALA A 107 -11.08 5.79 -21.88
C ALA A 107 -9.98 6.82 -21.60
N ALA A 108 -8.79 6.36 -21.19
CA ALA A 108 -7.63 7.23 -20.96
C ALA A 108 -7.14 7.90 -22.25
N ILE A 109 -7.10 7.18 -23.37
CA ILE A 109 -6.73 7.71 -24.69
C ILE A 109 -7.74 8.77 -25.12
N ALA A 110 -9.04 8.47 -25.11
CA ALA A 110 -10.08 9.41 -25.50
C ALA A 110 -10.08 10.69 -24.66
N ALA A 111 -9.83 10.58 -23.34
CA ALA A 111 -9.71 11.74 -22.49
C ALA A 111 -8.47 12.59 -22.81
N THR A 112 -7.36 11.94 -23.16
CA THR A 112 -6.15 12.64 -23.60
C THR A 112 -6.37 13.39 -24.92
N GLU A 113 -7.03 12.78 -25.86
CA GLU A 113 -7.40 13.40 -27.16
C GLU A 113 -8.33 14.61 -26.96
N LYS A 114 -9.30 14.51 -26.05
CA LYS A 114 -10.28 15.59 -25.81
C LYS A 114 -9.70 16.77 -25.00
N TYR A 115 -8.93 16.51 -23.96
CA TYR A 115 -8.53 17.51 -22.96
C TYR A 115 -7.03 17.84 -22.97
N GLY A 116 -6.21 17.05 -23.63
CA GLY A 116 -4.76 17.12 -23.55
C GLY A 116 -4.19 16.28 -22.40
N THR A 117 -2.87 16.40 -22.16
CA THR A 117 -2.13 15.53 -21.25
C THR A 117 -2.19 15.94 -19.79
N GLY A 118 -2.66 17.15 -19.49
CA GLY A 118 -2.73 17.68 -18.12
C GLY A 118 -3.58 18.93 -18.03
N CYS A 119 -3.78 19.44 -16.80
CA CYS A 119 -4.65 20.58 -16.54
C CYS A 119 -3.92 21.89 -16.37
N ALA A 120 -2.60 21.91 -16.30
CA ALA A 120 -1.73 23.08 -16.11
C ALA A 120 -2.13 23.97 -14.91
N GLY A 121 -2.77 23.40 -13.87
CA GLY A 121 -3.19 24.11 -12.67
C GLY A 121 -3.86 23.23 -11.65
N SER A 122 -4.12 23.79 -10.47
CA SER A 122 -4.83 23.12 -9.40
C SER A 122 -6.35 23.13 -9.61
N ARG A 123 -7.06 22.23 -8.90
CA ARG A 123 -8.52 22.19 -8.88
C ARG A 123 -9.14 23.51 -8.45
N PHE A 124 -8.46 24.24 -7.58
CA PHE A 124 -8.93 25.50 -7.02
C PHE A 124 -8.89 26.67 -8.04
N LEU A 125 -8.01 26.61 -9.02
CA LEU A 125 -7.82 27.65 -10.02
C LEU A 125 -8.43 27.24 -11.38
N ASN A 126 -7.60 26.81 -12.33
CA ASN A 126 -8.00 26.51 -13.70
C ASN A 126 -8.05 25.03 -14.03
N GLY A 127 -7.68 24.14 -13.08
CA GLY A 127 -7.52 22.71 -13.34
C GLY A 127 -8.76 21.87 -13.04
N THR A 128 -9.97 22.44 -12.94
CA THR A 128 -11.20 21.66 -12.77
C THR A 128 -11.86 21.40 -14.13
N LEU A 129 -11.95 20.10 -14.49
CA LEU A 129 -12.65 19.62 -15.67
C LEU A 129 -14.03 19.05 -15.28
N ASP A 130 -14.95 18.97 -16.25
CA ASP A 130 -16.25 18.32 -16.10
C ASP A 130 -16.12 16.86 -15.65
N THR A 131 -15.13 16.11 -16.19
CA THR A 131 -14.84 14.72 -15.81
C THR A 131 -14.42 14.58 -14.34
N HIS A 132 -13.75 15.56 -13.76
CA HIS A 132 -13.46 15.57 -12.32
C HIS A 132 -14.75 15.61 -11.50
N LEU A 133 -15.65 16.54 -11.82
CA LEU A 133 -16.90 16.72 -11.10
C LEU A 133 -17.82 15.50 -11.24
N GLU A 134 -17.83 14.88 -12.42
CA GLU A 134 -18.61 13.66 -12.65
C GLU A 134 -18.07 12.48 -11.85
N LEU A 135 -16.74 12.28 -11.82
CA LEU A 135 -16.12 11.22 -11.02
C LEU A 135 -16.36 11.46 -9.52
N GLU A 136 -16.31 12.70 -9.02
CA GLU A 136 -16.63 13.03 -7.62
C GLU A 136 -18.05 12.60 -7.25
N LYS A 137 -19.05 12.84 -8.11
CA LYS A 137 -20.44 12.39 -7.90
C LYS A 137 -20.55 10.87 -7.88
N GLN A 138 -19.88 10.21 -8.84
CA GLN A 138 -19.87 8.73 -8.93
C GLN A 138 -19.25 8.09 -7.69
N LEU A 139 -18.14 8.65 -7.20
CA LEU A 139 -17.47 8.18 -5.99
C LEU A 139 -18.32 8.40 -4.74
N ALA A 140 -18.93 9.58 -4.57
CA ALA A 140 -19.82 9.85 -3.45
C ALA A 140 -20.98 8.84 -3.42
N ALA A 141 -21.61 8.58 -4.57
CA ALA A 141 -22.69 7.60 -4.71
C ALA A 141 -22.18 6.17 -4.43
N PHE A 142 -21.01 5.80 -4.95
CA PHE A 142 -20.41 4.50 -4.73
C PHE A 142 -20.19 4.19 -3.25
N VAL A 143 -19.64 5.14 -2.50
CA VAL A 143 -19.36 4.95 -1.08
C VAL A 143 -20.51 5.35 -0.16
N GLY A 144 -21.66 5.79 -0.70
CA GLY A 144 -22.84 6.18 0.10
C GLY A 144 -22.65 7.44 0.93
N LYS A 145 -21.93 8.44 0.39
CA LYS A 145 -21.72 9.74 1.05
C LYS A 145 -22.35 10.88 0.25
N GLU A 146 -22.49 12.04 0.88
CA GLU A 146 -23.16 13.20 0.28
C GLU A 146 -22.32 13.91 -0.79
N ASP A 147 -20.99 13.92 -0.63
CA ASP A 147 -20.06 14.60 -1.53
C ASP A 147 -18.68 13.96 -1.47
N ALA A 148 -17.85 14.22 -2.49
CA ALA A 148 -16.46 13.78 -2.56
C ALA A 148 -15.60 14.80 -3.31
N ILE A 149 -14.28 14.76 -3.06
CA ILE A 149 -13.28 15.48 -3.85
C ILE A 149 -12.09 14.58 -4.18
N ILE A 150 -11.52 14.76 -5.38
CA ILE A 150 -10.37 13.98 -5.87
C ILE A 150 -9.07 14.77 -5.77
N PHE A 151 -8.02 14.07 -5.35
CA PHE A 151 -6.63 14.51 -5.24
C PHE A 151 -5.75 13.78 -6.26
N SER A 152 -4.59 14.35 -6.56
CA SER A 152 -3.66 13.76 -7.55
C SER A 152 -2.99 12.46 -7.09
N THR A 153 -2.97 12.16 -5.79
CA THR A 153 -2.55 10.86 -5.22
C THR A 153 -3.28 10.56 -3.92
N GLY A 154 -3.42 9.26 -3.56
CA GLY A 154 -3.94 8.88 -2.24
C GLY A 154 -3.09 9.41 -1.08
N PHE A 155 -1.77 9.49 -1.25
CA PHE A 155 -0.88 10.07 -0.24
C PHE A 155 -1.26 11.53 0.08
N GLN A 156 -1.54 12.33 -0.97
CA GLN A 156 -1.97 13.73 -0.82
C GLN A 156 -3.34 13.89 -0.17
N VAL A 157 -4.23 12.90 -0.30
CA VAL A 157 -5.53 12.91 0.41
C VAL A 157 -5.29 12.97 1.92
N ASN A 158 -4.56 12.01 2.47
CA ASN A 158 -4.28 11.94 3.91
C ASN A 158 -3.53 13.19 4.40
N LEU A 159 -2.51 13.64 3.66
CA LEU A 159 -1.80 14.87 4.00
C LEU A 159 -2.74 16.08 4.09
N GLY A 160 -3.57 16.29 3.06
CA GLY A 160 -4.45 17.45 2.97
C GLY A 160 -5.57 17.43 4.00
N VAL A 161 -6.22 16.27 4.14
CA VAL A 161 -7.37 16.11 5.02
C VAL A 161 -6.95 16.24 6.50
N ILE A 162 -6.00 15.42 6.93
CA ILE A 162 -5.59 15.34 8.34
C ILE A 162 -4.96 16.65 8.81
N SER A 163 -4.14 17.29 7.97
CA SER A 163 -3.42 18.50 8.35
C SER A 163 -4.29 19.75 8.50
N CYS A 164 -5.52 19.78 7.94
CA CYS A 164 -6.33 20.99 7.92
C CYS A 164 -7.62 20.95 8.76
N LEU A 165 -8.05 19.76 9.21
CA LEU A 165 -9.34 19.61 9.91
C LEU A 165 -9.32 20.07 11.36
N LEU A 166 -8.16 20.04 12.02
CA LEU A 166 -8.06 20.15 13.47
C LEU A 166 -7.14 21.29 13.89
N GLY A 167 -7.46 21.92 15.02
CA GLY A 167 -6.66 22.95 15.67
C GLY A 167 -5.72 22.42 16.73
N ARG A 168 -4.95 23.34 17.37
CA ARG A 168 -3.92 22.98 18.39
C ARG A 168 -4.50 22.33 19.64
N GLU A 169 -5.74 22.59 19.96
CA GLU A 169 -6.38 22.05 21.17
C GLU A 169 -7.14 20.74 20.90
N ASP A 170 -7.27 20.36 19.64
CA ASP A 170 -7.98 19.16 19.20
C ASP A 170 -7.06 17.92 19.24
N TYR A 171 -7.63 16.74 19.02
CA TYR A 171 -6.93 15.46 19.14
C TYR A 171 -7.06 14.61 17.87
N ILE A 172 -5.95 13.99 17.45
CA ILE A 172 -5.91 12.90 16.48
C ILE A 172 -5.52 11.63 17.20
N ILE A 173 -6.37 10.60 17.12
CA ILE A 173 -6.14 9.29 17.71
C ILE A 173 -5.95 8.29 16.57
N TRP A 174 -4.84 7.55 16.54
CA TRP A 174 -4.45 6.74 15.40
C TRP A 174 -3.80 5.42 15.77
N ASP A 175 -3.95 4.39 14.88
CA ASP A 175 -3.39 3.06 15.07
C ASP A 175 -1.88 3.05 14.80
N ALA A 176 -1.15 2.24 15.55
CA ALA A 176 0.31 2.16 15.47
C ALA A 176 0.83 1.66 14.12
N LEU A 177 0.00 0.96 13.33
CA LEU A 177 0.33 0.42 12.01
C LEU A 177 -0.30 1.19 10.85
N ASP A 178 -0.96 2.31 11.12
CA ASP A 178 -1.53 3.16 10.07
C ASP A 178 -0.48 3.57 9.04
N HIS A 179 -0.92 3.74 7.81
CA HIS A 179 -0.09 4.03 6.66
C HIS A 179 0.75 5.31 6.84
N ALA A 180 1.95 5.32 6.25
CA ALA A 180 2.88 6.45 6.32
C ALA A 180 2.26 7.79 5.94
N SER A 181 1.31 7.84 5.01
CA SER A 181 0.62 9.09 4.63
C SER A 181 -0.26 9.66 5.75
N ILE A 182 -0.88 8.80 6.57
CA ILE A 182 -1.62 9.21 7.77
C ILE A 182 -0.63 9.82 8.77
N ILE A 183 0.49 9.13 9.03
CA ILE A 183 1.54 9.62 9.94
C ILE A 183 2.08 10.99 9.48
N GLU A 184 2.35 11.16 8.19
CA GLU A 184 2.84 12.45 7.66
C GLU A 184 1.74 13.53 7.73
N GLY A 185 0.47 13.19 7.49
CA GLY A 185 -0.66 14.11 7.70
C GLY A 185 -0.77 14.57 9.15
N ILE A 186 -0.59 13.64 10.11
CA ILE A 186 -0.56 13.94 11.55
C ILE A 186 0.61 14.87 11.90
N ARG A 187 1.80 14.62 11.35
CA ARG A 187 2.97 15.49 11.58
C ARG A 187 2.78 16.92 11.09
N LEU A 188 2.01 17.10 10.03
CA LEU A 188 1.67 18.41 9.48
C LEU A 188 0.51 19.08 10.22
N SER A 189 -0.28 18.34 10.97
CA SER A 189 -1.39 18.84 11.77
C SER A 189 -0.88 19.54 13.03
N PRO A 190 -1.50 20.67 13.44
CA PRO A 190 -1.20 21.28 14.73
C PRO A 190 -1.81 20.54 15.93
N ALA A 191 -2.68 19.56 15.71
CA ALA A 191 -3.44 18.86 16.75
C ALA A 191 -2.57 17.96 17.64
N LYS A 192 -3.05 17.69 18.85
CA LYS A 192 -2.44 16.75 19.79
C LYS A 192 -2.58 15.32 19.25
N SER A 193 -1.47 14.61 19.08
CA SER A 193 -1.42 13.27 18.48
C SER A 193 -1.34 12.17 19.56
N LEU A 194 -2.26 11.21 19.53
CA LEU A 194 -2.38 10.11 20.49
C LEU A 194 -2.38 8.75 19.75
N ARG A 195 -1.21 8.09 19.72
CA ARG A 195 -1.07 6.76 19.15
C ARG A 195 -1.59 5.67 20.09
N TYR A 196 -2.33 4.68 19.58
CA TYR A 196 -2.66 3.46 20.30
C TYR A 196 -2.04 2.22 19.64
N LYS A 197 -1.91 1.14 20.44
CA LYS A 197 -1.36 -0.14 19.96
C LYS A 197 -2.33 -0.76 18.95
N HIS A 198 -1.76 -1.34 17.90
CA HIS A 198 -2.51 -1.93 16.79
C HIS A 198 -3.66 -2.83 17.25
N ASN A 199 -4.86 -2.49 16.77
CA ASN A 199 -6.14 -3.18 17.07
C ASN A 199 -6.44 -3.39 18.56
N ASP A 200 -5.78 -2.65 19.47
CA ASP A 200 -6.03 -2.68 20.92
C ASP A 200 -7.12 -1.67 21.30
N MET A 201 -8.35 -2.15 21.40
CA MET A 201 -9.51 -1.29 21.70
C MET A 201 -9.50 -0.74 23.11
N GLU A 202 -8.89 -1.42 24.07
CA GLU A 202 -8.68 -0.87 25.42
C GLU A 202 -7.67 0.29 25.39
N ALA A 203 -6.59 0.16 24.58
CA ALA A 203 -5.66 1.25 24.38
C ALA A 203 -6.33 2.44 23.69
N LEU A 204 -7.17 2.21 22.67
CA LEU A 204 -7.97 3.24 22.02
C LEU A 204 -8.87 3.95 23.04
N GLU A 205 -9.60 3.21 23.87
CA GLU A 205 -10.46 3.81 24.90
C GLU A 205 -9.67 4.63 25.91
N ARG A 206 -8.50 4.13 26.34
CA ARG A 206 -7.58 4.91 27.24
C ARG A 206 -7.17 6.24 26.61
N ARG A 207 -6.91 6.27 25.28
CA ARG A 207 -6.56 7.52 24.56
C ARG A 207 -7.75 8.48 24.49
N LEU A 208 -8.94 7.97 24.17
CA LEU A 208 -10.17 8.78 24.11
C LEU A 208 -10.50 9.40 25.48
N LYS A 209 -10.28 8.67 26.58
CA LYS A 209 -10.44 9.19 27.96
C LYS A 209 -9.47 10.32 28.33
N GLN A 210 -8.32 10.41 27.67
CA GLN A 210 -7.33 11.48 27.89
C GLN A 210 -7.75 12.80 27.21
N CYS A 211 -8.67 12.76 26.27
CA CYS A 211 -9.12 13.92 25.52
C CYS A 211 -10.13 14.74 26.33
N GLU A 212 -10.03 16.05 26.27
CA GLU A 212 -11.00 16.97 26.85
C GLU A 212 -12.35 16.79 26.17
N PRO A 213 -13.47 16.76 26.93
CA PRO A 213 -14.81 16.43 26.37
C PRO A 213 -15.30 17.39 25.26
N ASP A 214 -14.98 18.68 25.40
CA ASP A 214 -15.41 19.78 24.53
C ASP A 214 -14.49 20.05 23.33
N ARG A 215 -13.43 19.23 23.16
CA ARG A 215 -12.50 19.33 22.05
C ARG A 215 -12.86 18.34 20.94
N ILE A 216 -12.53 18.69 19.70
CA ILE A 216 -12.70 17.80 18.54
C ILE A 216 -11.73 16.63 18.69
N LYS A 217 -12.23 15.43 18.40
CA LYS A 217 -11.47 14.18 18.39
C LYS A 217 -11.68 13.52 17.06
N LEU A 218 -10.60 13.21 16.35
CA LEU A 218 -10.64 12.45 15.11
C LEU A 218 -9.88 11.14 15.31
N VAL A 219 -10.58 10.02 15.21
CA VAL A 219 -9.98 8.69 15.11
C VAL A 219 -9.69 8.42 13.63
N VAL A 220 -8.44 8.16 13.30
CA VAL A 220 -8.02 7.78 11.93
C VAL A 220 -7.52 6.35 11.97
N VAL A 221 -7.90 5.53 10.99
CA VAL A 221 -7.48 4.13 10.91
C VAL A 221 -7.50 3.62 9.47
N ASP A 222 -6.52 2.76 9.12
CA ASP A 222 -6.60 1.94 7.91
C ASP A 222 -7.73 0.91 8.04
N GLY A 223 -8.60 0.80 7.06
CA GLY A 223 -9.65 -0.23 7.04
C GLY A 223 -9.05 -1.64 6.89
N VAL A 224 -8.04 -1.75 6.02
CA VAL A 224 -7.22 -2.94 5.80
C VAL A 224 -5.75 -2.54 5.91
N PHE A 225 -5.00 -3.16 6.82
CA PHE A 225 -3.58 -2.88 7.01
C PHE A 225 -2.72 -3.48 5.90
N SER A 226 -1.86 -2.65 5.33
CA SER A 226 -1.21 -2.91 4.03
C SER A 226 -0.18 -4.03 4.05
N MET A 227 0.43 -4.33 5.21
CA MET A 227 1.49 -5.34 5.34
C MET A 227 0.98 -6.63 5.97
N GLU A 228 0.18 -6.52 7.00
CA GLU A 228 -0.38 -7.64 7.78
C GLU A 228 -1.62 -8.25 7.09
N GLY A 229 -2.33 -7.47 6.28
CA GLY A 229 -3.54 -7.92 5.58
C GLY A 229 -4.73 -8.17 6.49
N ASP A 230 -4.68 -7.73 7.75
CA ASP A 230 -5.79 -7.81 8.69
C ASP A 230 -6.70 -6.58 8.61
N LEU A 231 -7.86 -6.65 9.27
CA LEU A 231 -8.86 -5.59 9.30
C LEU A 231 -8.79 -4.82 10.62
N CYS A 232 -9.10 -3.54 10.56
CA CYS A 232 -9.38 -2.81 11.79
C CYS A 232 -10.64 -3.35 12.47
N ASN A 233 -10.69 -3.27 13.80
CA ASN A 233 -11.90 -3.59 14.56
C ASN A 233 -12.90 -2.42 14.49
N LEU A 234 -13.37 -2.13 13.25
CA LEU A 234 -14.23 -0.98 12.98
C LEU A 234 -15.50 -0.93 13.84
N PRO A 235 -16.22 -2.05 14.12
CA PRO A 235 -17.39 -2.00 14.98
C PRO A 235 -17.09 -1.43 16.37
N GLU A 236 -15.98 -1.82 16.97
CA GLU A 236 -15.61 -1.34 18.31
C GLU A 236 -15.03 0.08 18.26
N ILE A 237 -14.28 0.41 17.21
CA ILE A 237 -13.80 1.79 16.97
C ILE A 237 -14.98 2.76 16.89
N VAL A 238 -16.00 2.45 16.09
CA VAL A 238 -17.19 3.28 15.93
C VAL A 238 -17.98 3.38 17.26
N ARG A 239 -18.13 2.26 17.98
CA ARG A 239 -18.79 2.26 19.28
C ARG A 239 -18.09 3.19 20.29
N LEU A 240 -16.77 3.10 20.36
CA LEU A 240 -15.96 3.97 21.22
C LEU A 240 -15.98 5.41 20.78
N ALA A 241 -15.84 5.68 19.47
CA ALA A 241 -15.92 7.03 18.93
C ALA A 241 -17.24 7.72 19.30
N LYS A 242 -18.39 7.05 19.14
CA LYS A 242 -19.68 7.56 19.57
C LYS A 242 -19.75 7.83 21.07
N LYS A 243 -19.24 6.91 21.89
CA LYS A 243 -19.23 7.05 23.36
C LYS A 243 -18.48 8.31 23.82
N TYR A 244 -17.42 8.69 23.11
CA TYR A 244 -16.56 9.83 23.45
C TYR A 244 -16.76 11.05 22.56
N ASN A 245 -17.80 11.08 21.74
CA ASN A 245 -18.09 12.14 20.78
C ASN A 245 -16.89 12.45 19.88
N ALA A 246 -16.35 11.43 19.25
CA ALA A 246 -15.24 11.51 18.30
C ALA A 246 -15.74 11.21 16.88
N SER A 247 -15.18 11.88 15.89
CA SER A 247 -15.35 11.57 14.47
C SER A 247 -14.42 10.44 14.05
N VAL A 248 -14.79 9.71 12.99
CA VAL A 248 -14.01 8.60 12.44
C VAL A 248 -13.68 8.84 10.97
N MET A 249 -12.40 8.70 10.63
CA MET A 249 -11.90 8.64 9.26
C MET A 249 -11.33 7.24 9.01
N VAL A 250 -11.77 6.59 7.93
CA VAL A 250 -11.25 5.29 7.51
C VAL A 250 -10.52 5.43 6.17
N ASP A 251 -9.28 4.94 6.14
CA ASP A 251 -8.51 4.79 4.91
C ASP A 251 -8.85 3.43 4.27
N GLU A 252 -9.61 3.47 3.20
CA GLU A 252 -10.08 2.32 2.42
C GLU A 252 -9.16 1.98 1.23
N ALA A 253 -7.91 2.46 1.23
CA ALA A 253 -6.99 2.25 0.12
C ALA A 253 -6.79 0.78 -0.23
N HIS A 254 -6.90 -0.13 0.74
CA HIS A 254 -6.86 -1.58 0.56
C HIS A 254 -8.23 -2.27 0.75
N GLY A 255 -9.26 -1.51 1.10
CA GLY A 255 -10.64 -2.00 1.28
C GLY A 255 -11.46 -1.94 0.00
N PHE A 256 -11.36 -0.84 -0.77
CA PHE A 256 -12.10 -0.69 -2.03
C PHE A 256 -11.66 -1.72 -3.08
N GLY A 257 -12.66 -2.36 -3.71
CA GLY A 257 -12.47 -3.44 -4.66
C GLY A 257 -12.09 -4.79 -4.04
N VAL A 258 -12.03 -4.87 -2.69
CA VAL A 258 -11.60 -6.07 -1.94
C VAL A 258 -12.70 -6.57 -1.01
N LEU A 259 -13.35 -5.67 -0.28
CA LEU A 259 -14.34 -5.98 0.75
C LEU A 259 -15.68 -5.27 0.47
N GLY A 260 -16.70 -5.78 1.14
CA GLY A 260 -18.04 -5.24 1.04
C GLY A 260 -18.78 -5.63 -0.23
N ASP A 261 -20.00 -5.16 -0.35
CA ASP A 261 -20.85 -5.35 -1.52
C ASP A 261 -20.28 -4.59 -2.72
N HIS A 262 -20.08 -5.26 -3.87
CA HIS A 262 -19.43 -4.68 -5.04
C HIS A 262 -18.07 -4.02 -4.77
N GLY A 263 -17.35 -4.46 -3.72
CA GLY A 263 -16.05 -3.85 -3.36
C GLY A 263 -16.13 -2.47 -2.72
N ARG A 264 -17.22 -2.14 -2.04
CA ARG A 264 -17.44 -0.84 -1.38
C ARG A 264 -16.64 -0.63 -0.09
N GLY A 265 -15.71 -1.51 0.23
CA GLY A 265 -14.74 -1.33 1.31
C GLY A 265 -15.16 -1.90 2.66
N THR A 266 -14.31 -1.64 3.63
CA THR A 266 -14.41 -2.14 5.01
C THR A 266 -15.62 -1.59 5.74
N CYS A 267 -15.94 -0.31 5.56
CA CYS A 267 -17.11 0.32 6.18
C CYS A 267 -18.42 -0.33 5.71
N ASN A 268 -18.53 -0.64 4.43
CA ASN A 268 -19.67 -1.35 3.88
C ASN A 268 -19.71 -2.82 4.36
N HIS A 269 -18.54 -3.48 4.42
CA HIS A 269 -18.40 -4.85 4.91
C HIS A 269 -18.99 -5.04 6.32
N PHE A 270 -18.81 -4.07 7.20
CA PHE A 270 -19.35 -4.08 8.56
C PHE A 270 -20.73 -3.42 8.67
N GLY A 271 -21.31 -2.87 7.60
CA GLY A 271 -22.59 -2.16 7.64
C GLY A 271 -22.53 -0.83 8.42
N LEU A 272 -21.35 -0.20 8.45
CA LEU A 272 -21.08 0.99 9.26
C LEU A 272 -20.83 2.26 8.44
N THR A 273 -21.10 2.24 7.14
CA THR A 273 -20.86 3.38 6.23
C THR A 273 -21.43 4.69 6.75
N ASP A 274 -22.67 4.68 7.26
CA ASP A 274 -23.35 5.89 7.76
C ASP A 274 -22.82 6.38 9.11
N GLN A 275 -21.98 5.57 9.77
CA GLN A 275 -21.44 5.85 11.10
C GLN A 275 -19.98 6.32 11.08
N VAL A 276 -19.36 6.35 9.91
CA VAL A 276 -18.03 6.88 9.67
C VAL A 276 -18.15 8.23 8.98
N ASP A 277 -17.41 9.23 9.42
CA ASP A 277 -17.55 10.62 8.93
C ASP A 277 -16.85 10.83 7.60
N LEU A 278 -15.66 10.24 7.43
CA LEU A 278 -14.79 10.42 6.26
C LEU A 278 -14.29 9.08 5.75
N LEU A 279 -14.44 8.84 4.45
CA LEU A 279 -13.95 7.68 3.72
C LEU A 279 -12.88 8.12 2.73
N MET A 280 -11.65 7.71 2.96
CA MET A 280 -10.53 7.95 2.04
C MET A 280 -10.35 6.76 1.10
N GLY A 281 -10.07 7.02 -0.18
CA GLY A 281 -9.71 6.00 -1.16
C GLY A 281 -8.56 6.42 -2.06
N THR A 282 -7.90 5.44 -2.67
CA THR A 282 -6.86 5.66 -3.68
C THR A 282 -7.22 5.01 -5.01
N PHE A 283 -6.79 5.64 -6.11
CA PHE A 283 -6.97 5.04 -7.45
C PHE A 283 -5.81 4.13 -7.85
N SER A 284 -4.70 4.13 -7.10
CA SER A 284 -3.48 3.40 -7.47
C SER A 284 -3.51 1.89 -7.25
N LYS A 285 -4.66 1.33 -6.88
CA LYS A 285 -4.87 -0.10 -6.61
C LYS A 285 -6.02 -0.66 -7.44
N SER A 286 -7.17 -0.98 -6.83
CA SER A 286 -8.32 -1.56 -7.52
C SER A 286 -8.90 -0.66 -8.63
N PHE A 287 -8.75 0.66 -8.54
CA PHE A 287 -9.18 1.61 -9.58
C PHE A 287 -8.20 1.76 -10.75
N ALA A 288 -7.08 1.03 -10.74
CA ALA A 288 -6.13 0.92 -11.87
C ALA A 288 -5.65 2.26 -12.47
N SER A 289 -5.53 3.32 -11.65
CA SER A 289 -5.16 4.66 -12.08
C SER A 289 -4.26 5.37 -11.07
N LEU A 290 -4.02 6.65 -11.25
CA LEU A 290 -3.32 7.52 -10.30
C LEU A 290 -4.29 8.57 -9.76
N GLY A 291 -4.27 8.75 -8.44
CA GLY A 291 -5.12 9.70 -7.72
C GLY A 291 -5.64 9.12 -6.42
N GLY A 292 -6.56 9.83 -5.81
CA GLY A 292 -7.29 9.40 -4.64
C GLY A 292 -8.44 10.34 -4.34
N PHE A 293 -9.26 10.02 -3.37
CA PHE A 293 -10.42 10.83 -3.01
C PHE A 293 -10.72 10.77 -1.52
N ILE A 294 -11.47 11.74 -1.05
CA ILE A 294 -12.12 11.74 0.24
C ILE A 294 -13.62 11.99 0.04
N ALA A 295 -14.43 11.23 0.75
CA ALA A 295 -15.89 11.38 0.73
C ALA A 295 -16.42 11.54 2.16
N GLY A 296 -17.50 12.33 2.31
CA GLY A 296 -18.12 12.65 3.59
C GLY A 296 -19.37 13.49 3.42
N SER A 297 -19.78 14.20 4.49
CA SER A 297 -20.87 15.17 4.42
C SER A 297 -20.49 16.38 3.55
N LYS A 298 -21.47 17.03 2.95
CA LYS A 298 -21.25 18.28 2.17
C LYS A 298 -20.50 19.34 2.95
N VAL A 299 -20.74 19.45 4.25
CA VAL A 299 -20.07 20.44 5.12
C VAL A 299 -18.57 20.13 5.22
N LEU A 300 -18.19 18.88 5.50
CA LEU A 300 -16.80 18.46 5.58
C LEU A 300 -16.09 18.63 4.23
N ILE A 301 -16.69 18.14 3.16
CA ILE A 301 -16.08 18.20 1.82
C ILE A 301 -15.94 19.65 1.33
N ASN A 302 -16.93 20.51 1.58
CA ASN A 302 -16.81 21.92 1.25
C ASN A 302 -15.66 22.61 2.02
N TYR A 303 -15.49 22.29 3.31
CA TYR A 303 -14.36 22.80 4.08
C TYR A 303 -13.02 22.32 3.49
N LEU A 304 -12.88 21.03 3.21
CA LEU A 304 -11.67 20.44 2.64
C LEU A 304 -11.32 21.06 1.28
N ARG A 305 -12.31 21.29 0.42
CA ARG A 305 -12.15 21.92 -0.91
C ARG A 305 -11.48 23.29 -0.83
N HIS A 306 -11.63 24.01 0.28
CA HIS A 306 -11.09 25.36 0.47
C HIS A 306 -9.90 25.45 1.43
N HIS A 307 -9.56 24.37 2.16
CA HIS A 307 -8.51 24.39 3.18
C HIS A 307 -7.42 23.32 3.00
N ALA A 308 -7.68 22.21 2.30
CA ALA A 308 -6.70 21.16 2.11
C ALA A 308 -5.57 21.63 1.19
N ARG A 309 -4.39 21.90 1.77
CA ARG A 309 -3.25 22.49 1.06
C ARG A 309 -2.75 21.61 -0.10
N SER A 310 -2.72 20.29 0.07
CA SER A 310 -2.34 19.36 -1.00
C SER A 310 -3.35 19.31 -2.15
N TYR A 311 -4.56 19.83 -1.97
CA TYR A 311 -5.56 19.99 -3.00
C TYR A 311 -5.43 21.36 -3.70
N ILE A 312 -5.32 22.44 -2.93
CA ILE A 312 -5.31 23.81 -3.42
C ILE A 312 -4.01 24.13 -4.18
N PHE A 313 -2.88 23.66 -3.69
CA PHE A 313 -1.53 24.00 -4.18
C PHE A 313 -0.87 22.89 -5.00
N SER A 314 -1.64 21.88 -5.43
CA SER A 314 -1.16 20.81 -6.28
C SER A 314 -1.87 20.82 -7.63
N ALA A 315 -1.18 20.40 -8.69
CA ALA A 315 -1.83 20.19 -9.98
C ALA A 315 -2.90 19.11 -9.90
N SER A 316 -3.98 19.28 -10.68
CA SER A 316 -5.11 18.35 -10.74
C SER A 316 -4.70 16.99 -11.30
N CYS A 317 -5.48 15.94 -11.00
CA CYS A 317 -5.43 14.69 -11.73
C CYS A 317 -5.49 14.94 -13.24
N THR A 318 -4.69 14.20 -13.99
CA THR A 318 -4.71 14.31 -15.46
C THR A 318 -6.04 13.81 -16.03
N PRO A 319 -6.45 14.28 -17.21
CA PRO A 319 -7.65 13.76 -17.89
C PRO A 319 -7.62 12.24 -18.04
N ALA A 320 -6.48 11.69 -18.46
CA ALA A 320 -6.29 10.24 -18.61
C ALA A 320 -6.52 9.48 -17.30
N SER A 321 -5.91 9.95 -16.19
CA SER A 321 -6.06 9.29 -14.88
C SER A 321 -7.48 9.36 -14.37
N THR A 322 -8.17 10.49 -14.57
CA THR A 322 -9.56 10.69 -14.16
C THR A 322 -10.50 9.76 -14.93
N ALA A 323 -10.35 9.69 -16.24
CA ALA A 323 -11.16 8.82 -17.09
C ALA A 323 -10.91 7.32 -16.81
N ALA A 324 -9.65 6.95 -16.58
CA ALA A 324 -9.29 5.59 -16.18
C ALA A 324 -9.95 5.19 -14.86
N ALA A 325 -9.92 6.04 -13.84
CA ALA A 325 -10.56 5.77 -12.55
C ALA A 325 -12.09 5.68 -12.67
N SER A 326 -12.72 6.57 -13.45
CA SER A 326 -14.15 6.51 -13.72
C SER A 326 -14.55 5.22 -14.43
N LYS A 327 -13.80 4.82 -15.45
CA LYS A 327 -14.06 3.56 -16.18
C LYS A 327 -13.81 2.33 -15.30
N ALA A 328 -12.80 2.35 -14.44
CA ALA A 328 -12.56 1.28 -13.48
C ALA A 328 -13.73 1.13 -12.49
N LEU A 329 -14.27 2.23 -11.99
CA LEU A 329 -15.46 2.22 -11.13
C LEU A 329 -16.69 1.64 -11.86
N GLU A 330 -16.92 2.05 -13.12
CA GLU A 330 -17.99 1.50 -13.94
C GLU A 330 -17.85 -0.03 -14.09
N ILE A 331 -16.65 -0.52 -14.41
CA ILE A 331 -16.37 -1.95 -14.55
C ILE A 331 -16.57 -2.68 -13.23
N MET A 332 -16.09 -2.13 -12.10
CA MET A 332 -16.26 -2.73 -10.78
C MET A 332 -17.74 -2.91 -10.42
N LEU A 333 -18.60 -1.94 -10.79
CA LEU A 333 -20.03 -2.02 -10.55
C LEU A 333 -20.73 -2.98 -11.51
N ARG A 334 -20.27 -3.07 -12.76
CA ARG A 334 -20.82 -3.92 -13.83
C ARG A 334 -20.40 -5.39 -13.68
N GLU A 335 -19.19 -5.63 -13.14
CA GLU A 335 -18.54 -6.95 -13.06
C GLU A 335 -18.24 -7.35 -11.61
N PRO A 336 -19.27 -7.53 -10.73
CA PRO A 336 -19.08 -7.88 -9.31
C PRO A 336 -18.40 -9.24 -9.11
N GLU A 337 -18.45 -10.11 -10.13
CA GLU A 337 -17.75 -11.40 -10.16
C GLU A 337 -16.23 -11.27 -10.02
N ARG A 338 -15.63 -10.11 -10.31
CA ARG A 338 -14.20 -9.88 -10.06
C ARG A 338 -13.89 -9.87 -8.56
N VAL A 339 -14.75 -9.24 -7.75
CA VAL A 339 -14.60 -9.23 -6.29
C VAL A 339 -14.81 -10.62 -5.73
N GLU A 340 -15.78 -11.37 -6.27
CA GLU A 340 -16.03 -12.77 -5.86
C GLU A 340 -14.85 -13.67 -6.23
N SER A 341 -14.35 -13.58 -7.46
CA SER A 341 -13.16 -14.32 -7.90
C SER A 341 -11.94 -14.06 -7.00
N LEU A 342 -11.73 -12.80 -6.59
CA LEU A 342 -10.67 -12.44 -5.66
C LEU A 342 -10.89 -13.10 -4.29
N ARG A 343 -12.13 -13.15 -3.80
CA ARG A 343 -12.53 -13.78 -2.54
C ARG A 343 -12.27 -15.29 -2.55
N GLU A 344 -12.65 -15.97 -3.64
CA GLU A 344 -12.43 -17.41 -3.81
C GLU A 344 -10.93 -17.75 -3.83
N LYS A 345 -10.13 -17.01 -4.62
CA LYS A 345 -8.68 -17.20 -4.71
C LYS A 345 -7.98 -16.92 -3.39
N LYS A 346 -8.44 -15.89 -2.66
CA LYS A 346 -7.98 -15.64 -1.29
C LYS A 346 -8.25 -16.85 -0.39
N ALA A 347 -9.48 -17.36 -0.38
CA ALA A 347 -9.84 -18.51 0.45
C ALA A 347 -8.99 -19.74 0.09
N TYR A 348 -8.80 -20.00 -1.21
CA TYR A 348 -7.94 -21.06 -1.71
C TYR A 348 -6.49 -20.94 -1.21
N CYS A 349 -5.87 -19.76 -1.36
CA CYS A 349 -4.49 -19.56 -0.95
C CYS A 349 -4.33 -19.65 0.58
N LEU A 350 -5.25 -19.06 1.35
CA LEU A 350 -5.19 -19.13 2.82
C LEU A 350 -5.29 -20.57 3.33
N ASP A 351 -6.17 -21.39 2.76
CA ASP A 351 -6.29 -22.82 3.10
C ASP A 351 -4.98 -23.57 2.76
N ARG A 352 -4.45 -23.37 1.55
CA ARG A 352 -3.21 -24.01 1.11
C ARG A 352 -2.01 -23.61 2.00
N PHE A 353 -1.83 -22.32 2.29
CA PHE A 353 -0.72 -21.85 3.13
C PHE A 353 -0.82 -22.39 4.56
N ARG A 354 -2.01 -22.44 5.15
CA ARG A 354 -2.22 -23.03 6.49
C ARG A 354 -1.90 -24.53 6.51
N LYS A 355 -2.40 -25.29 5.53
CA LYS A 355 -2.11 -26.73 5.41
C LYS A 355 -0.62 -27.03 5.21
N LEU A 356 0.08 -26.17 4.47
CA LEU A 356 1.53 -26.28 4.25
C LEU A 356 2.35 -25.80 5.44
N GLY A 357 1.73 -25.11 6.41
CA GLY A 357 2.38 -24.65 7.62
C GLY A 357 3.13 -23.34 7.51
N PHE A 358 2.76 -22.47 6.56
CA PHE A 358 3.29 -21.12 6.50
C PHE A 358 2.73 -20.27 7.65
N GLU A 359 3.57 -19.44 8.25
CA GLU A 359 3.13 -18.44 9.23
C GLU A 359 2.56 -17.22 8.49
N ILE A 360 1.22 -17.08 8.49
CA ILE A 360 0.49 -16.04 7.74
C ILE A 360 -0.25 -15.03 8.64
N GLY A 361 -0.11 -15.12 9.95
CA GLY A 361 -0.81 -14.25 10.89
C GLY A 361 -2.33 -14.33 10.79
N ASN A 362 -3.00 -13.22 11.10
CA ASN A 362 -4.47 -13.13 11.14
C ASN A 362 -5.08 -12.53 9.86
N THR A 363 -4.38 -12.61 8.74
CA THR A 363 -4.89 -12.05 7.49
C THR A 363 -6.21 -12.68 7.07
N SER A 364 -7.10 -11.84 6.57
CA SER A 364 -8.41 -12.24 6.00
C SER A 364 -8.66 -11.60 4.63
N THR A 365 -7.63 -10.98 4.03
CA THR A 365 -7.69 -10.23 2.77
C THR A 365 -6.80 -10.87 1.69
N PRO A 366 -6.80 -10.37 0.45
CA PRO A 366 -5.88 -10.83 -0.60
C PRO A 366 -4.41 -10.45 -0.37
N ILE A 367 -4.09 -9.78 0.72
CA ILE A 367 -2.74 -9.49 1.18
C ILE A 367 -2.36 -10.58 2.17
N ILE A 368 -1.45 -11.47 1.78
CA ILE A 368 -1.05 -12.61 2.61
C ILE A 368 0.42 -12.40 3.04
N PRO A 369 0.66 -12.05 4.31
CA PRO A 369 2.02 -11.99 4.85
C PRO A 369 2.55 -13.41 5.05
N LEU A 370 3.74 -13.69 4.54
CA LEU A 370 4.48 -14.92 4.82
C LEU A 370 5.64 -14.53 5.72
N PHE A 371 5.52 -14.76 7.02
CA PHE A 371 6.52 -14.35 8.00
C PHE A 371 7.78 -15.20 7.90
N ILE A 372 8.94 -14.54 7.87
CA ILE A 372 10.27 -15.17 7.80
C ILE A 372 11.06 -14.85 9.06
N ARG A 373 10.77 -13.72 9.74
CA ARG A 373 11.37 -13.30 11.00
C ARG A 373 12.86 -12.99 10.95
N ASP A 374 13.48 -13.01 9.77
CA ASP A 374 14.90 -12.75 9.54
C ASP A 374 15.10 -11.89 8.29
N ASN A 375 15.82 -10.76 8.41
CA ASN A 375 16.01 -9.80 7.32
C ASN A 375 16.81 -10.40 6.15
N GLU A 376 17.90 -11.10 6.43
CA GLU A 376 18.76 -11.66 5.37
C GLU A 376 18.04 -12.77 4.63
N LYS A 377 17.40 -13.69 5.36
CA LYS A 377 16.57 -14.74 4.76
C LYS A 377 15.42 -14.15 3.93
N THR A 378 14.78 -13.05 4.38
CA THR A 378 13.71 -12.39 3.64
C THR A 378 14.19 -11.90 2.27
N PHE A 379 15.36 -11.27 2.20
CA PHE A 379 15.96 -10.88 0.92
C PHE A 379 16.38 -12.08 0.05
N ARG A 380 16.94 -13.12 0.65
CA ARG A 380 17.31 -14.34 -0.06
C ARG A 380 16.10 -15.07 -0.63
N VAL A 381 15.00 -15.17 0.13
CA VAL A 381 13.74 -15.73 -0.35
C VAL A 381 13.25 -14.97 -1.57
N THR A 382 13.27 -13.63 -1.52
CA THR A 382 12.84 -12.79 -2.64
C THR A 382 13.70 -13.01 -3.88
N ALA A 383 15.02 -13.11 -3.73
CA ALA A 383 15.94 -13.35 -4.83
C ALA A 383 15.72 -14.73 -5.46
N LEU A 384 15.62 -15.78 -4.65
CA LEU A 384 15.40 -17.15 -5.15
C LEU A 384 14.01 -17.32 -5.76
N LEU A 385 12.95 -16.70 -5.22
CA LEU A 385 11.63 -16.71 -5.86
C LEU A 385 11.65 -16.05 -7.22
N PHE A 386 12.40 -14.96 -7.38
CA PHE A 386 12.58 -14.34 -8.68
C PHE A 386 13.27 -15.27 -9.69
N GLU A 387 14.26 -16.05 -9.27
CA GLU A 387 14.88 -17.09 -10.11
C GLU A 387 13.90 -18.23 -10.46
N GLU A 388 12.96 -18.57 -9.56
CA GLU A 388 11.89 -19.53 -9.81
C GLU A 388 10.72 -18.91 -10.65
N GLY A 389 10.85 -17.66 -11.10
CA GLY A 389 9.85 -17.00 -11.93
C GLY A 389 8.66 -16.43 -11.13
N VAL A 390 8.86 -16.08 -9.86
CA VAL A 390 7.82 -15.48 -8.99
C VAL A 390 8.34 -14.17 -8.40
N PHE A 391 7.62 -13.07 -8.67
CA PHE A 391 7.91 -11.76 -8.09
C PHE A 391 7.04 -11.50 -6.87
N VAL A 392 7.68 -11.20 -5.74
CA VAL A 392 7.07 -10.80 -4.46
C VAL A 392 7.83 -9.63 -3.86
N ASN A 393 7.21 -8.95 -2.89
CA ASN A 393 7.84 -7.84 -2.17
C ASN A 393 8.34 -8.29 -0.79
N PRO A 394 9.63 -8.12 -0.47
CA PRO A 394 10.10 -8.25 0.90
C PRO A 394 9.64 -7.05 1.72
N VAL A 395 9.20 -7.31 2.94
CA VAL A 395 8.82 -6.27 3.91
C VAL A 395 9.72 -6.43 5.14
N VAL A 396 10.52 -5.40 5.37
CA VAL A 396 11.50 -5.36 6.45
C VAL A 396 11.40 -4.04 7.22
N ALA A 397 12.04 -3.94 8.36
CA ALA A 397 12.06 -2.68 9.12
C ALA A 397 12.55 -1.49 8.25
N PRO A 398 11.94 -0.29 8.33
CA PRO A 398 10.94 0.14 9.33
C PRO A 398 9.47 -0.03 8.89
N ALA A 399 9.19 -0.73 7.81
CA ALA A 399 7.80 -0.98 7.36
C ALA A 399 7.07 -1.94 8.30
N VAL A 400 7.81 -2.82 8.97
CA VAL A 400 7.36 -3.68 10.06
C VAL A 400 8.31 -3.59 11.24
N ALA A 401 7.92 -4.10 12.42
CA ALA A 401 8.80 -4.15 13.58
C ALA A 401 10.04 -5.04 13.33
N PRO A 402 11.17 -4.76 13.99
CA PRO A 402 12.32 -5.67 13.93
C PRO A 402 11.92 -7.08 14.37
N GLY A 403 12.23 -8.09 13.55
CA GLY A 403 11.82 -9.48 13.77
C GLY A 403 10.46 -9.87 13.21
N ASP A 404 9.70 -8.92 12.66
CA ASP A 404 8.41 -9.18 11.98
C ASP A 404 8.54 -9.14 10.45
N THR A 405 9.72 -9.44 9.94
CA THR A 405 9.98 -9.42 8.50
C THR A 405 9.22 -10.52 7.77
N LEU A 406 8.73 -10.20 6.59
CA LEU A 406 7.86 -11.06 5.82
C LEU A 406 8.03 -10.88 4.32
N ILE A 407 7.52 -11.81 3.56
CA ILE A 407 7.18 -11.64 2.14
C ILE A 407 5.71 -11.25 2.05
N ARG A 408 5.43 -10.17 1.35
CA ARG A 408 4.06 -9.76 1.04
C ARG A 408 3.60 -10.41 -0.27
N PHE A 409 2.71 -11.37 -0.14
CA PHE A 409 2.10 -12.10 -1.25
C PHE A 409 0.71 -11.51 -1.53
N SER A 410 0.51 -10.91 -2.70
CA SER A 410 -0.73 -10.20 -3.06
C SER A 410 -1.43 -10.88 -4.23
N LEU A 411 -2.74 -11.06 -4.10
CA LEU A 411 -3.57 -11.70 -5.11
C LEU A 411 -4.23 -10.67 -6.03
N MET A 412 -4.44 -11.08 -7.30
CA MET A 412 -5.30 -10.41 -8.26
C MET A 412 -6.47 -11.31 -8.64
N ALA A 413 -7.63 -10.72 -8.92
CA ALA A 413 -8.81 -11.44 -9.38
C ALA A 413 -8.55 -12.22 -10.67
N THR A 414 -7.59 -11.78 -11.48
CA THR A 414 -7.21 -12.37 -12.76
C THR A 414 -6.16 -13.48 -12.66
N HIS A 415 -5.57 -13.76 -11.49
CA HIS A 415 -4.71 -14.93 -11.33
C HIS A 415 -5.48 -16.23 -11.66
N THR A 416 -4.84 -17.17 -12.34
CA THR A 416 -5.40 -18.52 -12.51
C THR A 416 -4.97 -19.42 -11.36
N TYR A 417 -5.71 -20.52 -11.12
CA TYR A 417 -5.34 -21.48 -10.08
C TYR A 417 -3.98 -22.14 -10.37
N GLU A 418 -3.64 -22.38 -11.65
CA GLU A 418 -2.33 -22.88 -12.06
C GLU A 418 -1.20 -21.91 -11.70
N GLN A 419 -1.43 -20.59 -11.85
CA GLN A 419 -0.46 -19.58 -11.43
C GLN A 419 -0.29 -19.56 -9.92
N LEU A 420 -1.39 -19.70 -9.16
CA LEU A 420 -1.36 -19.80 -7.70
C LEU A 420 -0.57 -21.04 -7.25
N ASP A 421 -0.86 -22.20 -7.81
CA ASP A 421 -0.18 -23.45 -7.46
C ASP A 421 1.32 -23.38 -7.77
N ARG A 422 1.71 -22.92 -8.96
CA ARG A 422 3.11 -22.71 -9.33
C ARG A 422 3.85 -21.79 -8.34
N ALA A 423 3.22 -20.70 -7.93
CA ALA A 423 3.82 -19.79 -6.96
C ALA A 423 3.96 -20.42 -5.57
N ILE A 424 2.96 -21.19 -5.13
CA ILE A 424 2.99 -21.91 -3.85
C ILE A 424 4.08 -22.99 -3.86
N GLU A 425 4.23 -23.75 -4.96
CA GLU A 425 5.28 -24.75 -5.13
C GLU A 425 6.68 -24.10 -5.09
N ALA A 426 6.87 -22.97 -5.77
CA ALA A 426 8.11 -22.21 -5.70
C ALA A 426 8.42 -21.73 -4.27
N LEU A 427 7.42 -21.24 -3.53
CA LEU A 427 7.56 -20.84 -2.12
C LEU A 427 8.02 -22.02 -1.26
N VAL A 428 7.37 -23.19 -1.37
CA VAL A 428 7.75 -24.38 -0.62
C VAL A 428 9.19 -24.80 -0.93
N LYS A 429 9.58 -24.80 -2.20
CA LYS A 429 10.95 -25.13 -2.65
C LYS A 429 11.97 -24.19 -2.03
N VAL A 430 11.73 -22.87 -2.09
CA VAL A 430 12.65 -21.85 -1.59
C VAL A 430 12.74 -21.87 -0.06
N PHE A 431 11.62 -22.04 0.65
CA PHE A 431 11.62 -22.15 2.12
C PHE A 431 12.44 -23.36 2.58
N LYS A 432 12.29 -24.51 1.92
CA LYS A 432 13.11 -25.70 2.20
C LYS A 432 14.59 -25.47 1.91
N ALA A 433 14.93 -24.82 0.79
CA ALA A 433 16.32 -24.55 0.42
C ALA A 433 17.05 -23.61 1.39
N LEU A 434 16.32 -22.77 2.12
CA LEU A 434 16.84 -21.82 3.11
C LEU A 434 16.63 -22.26 4.57
N ASP A 435 16.24 -23.53 4.79
CA ASP A 435 15.92 -24.06 6.12
C ASP A 435 14.99 -23.15 6.92
N ILE A 436 13.92 -22.64 6.25
CA ILE A 436 12.85 -21.90 6.90
C ILE A 436 11.78 -22.92 7.29
N PRO A 437 11.46 -23.07 8.59
CA PRO A 437 10.54 -24.10 9.03
C PRO A 437 9.12 -23.84 8.55
N LEU A 438 8.45 -24.89 8.11
CA LEU A 438 7.02 -24.95 7.85
C LEU A 438 6.41 -25.84 8.95
N HIS A 439 5.30 -25.39 9.52
CA HIS A 439 4.60 -26.09 10.61
C HIS A 439 3.19 -26.51 10.16
N PRO A 440 3.06 -27.60 9.36
CA PRO A 440 1.78 -28.05 8.85
C PRO A 440 0.79 -28.29 9.98
N GLN A 441 -0.41 -27.77 9.83
CA GLN A 441 -1.51 -28.11 10.74
C GLN A 441 -1.99 -29.53 10.39
N ALA A 442 -2.14 -30.37 11.41
CA ALA A 442 -2.59 -31.75 11.27
C ALA A 442 -4.04 -31.86 10.79
#